data_82beea8d21ed05bab3121568e88ee484
#
_entry.id   82beea8d21ed05bab3121568e88ee484
#
_cell.length_a   1.000
_cell.length_b   1.000
_cell.length_c   1.000
_cell.angle_alpha   90.00
_cell.angle_beta   90.00
_cell.angle_gamma   90.00
#
_symmetry.space_group_name_H-M   'P 1'
#
loop_
_entity.id
_entity.type
_entity.pdbx_description
1 polymer ?
#
loop_
_entity_poly.entity_id
_entity_poly.type
_entity_poly.pdbx_seq_one_letter_code
_entity_poly.pdbx_strand_id
1 'polypeptide(L)'
;MSRPMTAGEVRAGTSTRFLAAFRGMNAERAATTQPTTLGELRAAGWESVPVKEELRCNAVARLRAGEPLFPEVLGFENTVLPQLENALLAGHDVIFLGERGQAKTRLIRSLTGLLDEWIPIVAGSEINDDPYHPVSRHAVDLVAEHGDDTPLDWVHRDARYGEKLATPDTSIADLIGEVDPIKVAEGRYLSDELTLHYGLVPRTNRGIFAINELPDLAERIQVGLLNVLEERDVQVRGYKIRLPLDVVMFASANPEDYTNRGRIITPLKDRFGSQIRTHYPLDVEVEMDIVEQEAKIPTVADLTVSIPDFMARVVSTISQEARSSPHLNQRSGVSVRLSITNLEAVVANAIRRALRSEETVAVPRVSDLAAVAASMSGKVEVESLDEDRDAEILQRIVASAVLSVFREQVPGGTHRAIVEAFDEHEGVSTGEDMGSAAYAVLVADEIPALQPAIDALLADEDDTGPAVVASAVELILEGLHLSKRLNKHAAGPRARYQART
;
A
#
# COMPACT_ATOMS: atom_id res chain seq x y z
N MET A 1 38.13 9.92 -43.70
CA MET A 1 36.98 10.63 -44.29
C MET A 1 35.76 9.69 -44.17
N SER A 2 35.04 9.80 -43.10
CA SER A 2 33.83 9.01 -42.84
C SER A 2 32.65 9.98 -42.76
N ARG A 3 31.67 9.78 -43.64
CA ARG A 3 30.42 10.58 -43.69
C ARG A 3 29.55 10.26 -42.49
N PRO A 4 28.85 11.23 -41.91
CA PRO A 4 27.83 10.96 -40.88
C PRO A 4 26.59 10.36 -41.52
N MET A 5 26.03 9.31 -40.87
CA MET A 5 24.74 8.75 -41.22
C MET A 5 23.64 9.73 -40.78
N THR A 6 22.83 10.13 -41.73
CA THR A 6 21.61 10.91 -41.51
C THR A 6 20.53 10.00 -40.89
N ALA A 7 19.85 10.51 -39.90
CA ALA A 7 18.70 9.87 -39.23
C ALA A 7 17.61 9.56 -40.28
N GLY A 8 17.39 8.27 -40.52
CA GLY A 8 16.33 7.79 -41.38
C GLY A 8 14.98 8.01 -40.75
N GLU A 9 14.07 8.49 -41.55
CA GLU A 9 12.67 8.75 -41.27
C GLU A 9 11.99 7.56 -40.56
N VAL A 10 11.75 7.71 -39.27
CA VAL A 10 10.81 6.85 -38.53
C VAL A 10 9.40 7.23 -39.03
N ARG A 11 8.73 6.28 -39.64
CA ARG A 11 7.35 6.44 -40.17
C ARG A 11 6.42 6.92 -39.05
N ALA A 12 6.15 8.19 -39.02
CA ALA A 12 5.24 8.88 -38.10
C ALA A 12 3.74 8.66 -38.43
N GLY A 13 3.39 7.71 -39.26
CA GLY A 13 2.06 7.59 -39.84
C GLY A 13 1.06 6.71 -39.08
N THR A 14 1.55 5.76 -38.26
CA THR A 14 0.66 4.74 -37.63
C THR A 14 0.31 5.12 -36.21
N SER A 15 1.20 5.78 -35.48
CA SER A 15 1.02 6.12 -34.06
C SER A 15 -0.07 7.17 -33.80
N THR A 16 -0.23 8.15 -34.69
CA THR A 16 -1.17 9.27 -34.46
C THR A 16 -2.63 8.88 -34.71
N ARG A 17 -2.88 7.94 -35.59
CA ARG A 17 -4.24 7.40 -35.83
C ARG A 17 -4.68 6.48 -34.70
N PHE A 18 -3.78 5.68 -34.12
CA PHE A 18 -4.05 4.82 -32.96
C PHE A 18 -4.50 5.63 -31.73
N LEU A 19 -3.81 6.73 -31.43
CA LEU A 19 -4.10 7.60 -30.28
C LEU A 19 -5.40 8.40 -30.44
N ALA A 20 -5.82 8.72 -31.68
CA ALA A 20 -7.05 9.43 -31.93
C ALA A 20 -8.28 8.50 -31.82
N ALA A 21 -8.17 7.24 -32.25
CA ALA A 21 -9.23 6.24 -32.10
C ALA A 21 -9.48 5.89 -30.62
N PHE A 22 -8.42 5.74 -29.81
CA PHE A 22 -8.54 5.48 -28.36
C PHE A 22 -9.19 6.63 -27.60
N ARG A 23 -8.93 7.89 -27.96
CA ARG A 23 -9.58 9.06 -27.33
C ARG A 23 -11.08 9.16 -27.61
N GLY A 24 -11.53 8.76 -28.82
CA GLY A 24 -12.95 8.79 -29.19
C GLY A 24 -13.79 7.72 -28.48
N MET A 25 -13.18 6.60 -28.12
CA MET A 25 -13.91 5.46 -27.54
C MET A 25 -14.18 5.58 -26.05
N ASN A 26 -13.30 6.19 -25.26
CA ASN A 26 -13.46 6.27 -23.80
C ASN A 26 -14.30 7.45 -23.30
N ALA A 27 -14.40 8.56 -24.06
CA ALA A 27 -15.13 9.75 -23.65
C ALA A 27 -16.64 9.74 -23.99
N GLU A 28 -17.10 8.91 -24.94
CA GLU A 28 -18.51 8.88 -25.39
C GLU A 28 -19.30 7.63 -24.95
N ARG A 29 -18.69 6.70 -24.21
CA ARG A 29 -19.25 5.36 -23.93
C ARG A 29 -20.27 5.26 -22.79
N ALA A 30 -20.65 6.33 -22.16
CA ALA A 30 -21.70 6.28 -21.11
C ALA A 30 -23.13 6.04 -21.64
N ALA A 31 -23.36 5.94 -22.98
CA ALA A 31 -24.69 5.88 -23.56
C ALA A 31 -24.84 4.93 -24.74
N THR A 32 -23.85 4.15 -25.14
CA THR A 32 -24.02 3.18 -26.28
C THR A 32 -24.10 1.76 -25.74
N THR A 33 -25.12 1.03 -26.19
CA THR A 33 -25.32 -0.41 -25.93
C THR A 33 -24.04 -1.16 -26.38
N GLN A 34 -23.41 -1.89 -25.48
CA GLN A 34 -22.23 -2.71 -25.80
C GLN A 34 -22.60 -3.72 -26.91
N PRO A 35 -21.73 -3.91 -27.93
CA PRO A 35 -21.93 -4.94 -28.93
C PRO A 35 -22.13 -6.32 -28.29
N THR A 36 -23.11 -7.06 -28.78
CA THR A 36 -23.47 -8.38 -28.26
C THR A 36 -23.00 -9.50 -29.16
N THR A 37 -22.61 -9.17 -30.40
CA THR A 37 -22.11 -10.14 -31.39
C THR A 37 -20.76 -9.68 -31.97
N LEU A 38 -20.01 -10.62 -32.52
CA LEU A 38 -18.75 -10.36 -33.21
C LEU A 38 -18.90 -9.41 -34.39
N GLY A 39 -20.00 -9.53 -35.18
CA GLY A 39 -20.30 -8.65 -36.29
C GLY A 39 -20.58 -7.22 -35.86
N GLU A 40 -21.34 -7.02 -34.76
CA GLU A 40 -21.57 -5.71 -34.18
C GLU A 40 -20.27 -5.09 -33.66
N LEU A 41 -19.39 -5.89 -33.05
CA LEU A 41 -18.10 -5.45 -32.57
C LEU A 41 -17.20 -4.95 -33.69
N ARG A 42 -17.19 -5.66 -34.83
CA ARG A 42 -16.48 -5.24 -36.07
C ARG A 42 -17.06 -3.95 -36.65
N ALA A 43 -18.36 -3.85 -36.68
CA ALA A 43 -19.06 -2.65 -37.18
C ALA A 43 -18.81 -1.44 -36.29
N ALA A 44 -18.64 -1.65 -34.99
CA ALA A 44 -18.25 -0.60 -34.02
C ALA A 44 -16.77 -0.18 -34.14
N GLY A 45 -15.96 -0.85 -34.98
CA GLY A 45 -14.56 -0.53 -35.17
C GLY A 45 -13.66 -0.81 -33.95
N TRP A 46 -14.07 -1.76 -33.11
CA TRP A 46 -13.20 -2.17 -31.97
C TRP A 46 -11.97 -2.91 -32.52
N GLU A 47 -10.82 -2.62 -31.91
CA GLU A 47 -9.54 -3.24 -32.24
C GLU A 47 -8.98 -4.00 -31.04
N SER A 48 -8.47 -5.21 -31.29
CA SER A 48 -7.79 -5.99 -30.25
C SER A 48 -6.40 -5.45 -30.02
N VAL A 49 -6.09 -5.17 -28.74
CA VAL A 49 -4.79 -4.65 -28.32
C VAL A 49 -4.21 -5.57 -27.24
N PRO A 50 -2.94 -6.01 -27.35
CA PRO A 50 -2.28 -6.77 -26.29
C PRO A 50 -2.25 -5.98 -24.96
N VAL A 51 -2.38 -6.70 -23.83
CA VAL A 51 -2.48 -6.07 -22.50
C VAL A 51 -1.32 -5.13 -22.18
N LYS A 52 -0.10 -5.45 -22.58
CA LYS A 52 1.07 -4.57 -22.38
C LYS A 52 0.99 -3.27 -23.18
N GLU A 53 0.41 -3.34 -24.38
CA GLU A 53 0.20 -2.17 -25.22
C GLU A 53 -0.96 -1.31 -24.69
N GLU A 54 -2.04 -1.96 -24.20
CA GLU A 54 -3.15 -1.30 -23.52
C GLU A 54 -2.66 -0.49 -22.32
N LEU A 55 -1.91 -1.10 -21.40
CA LEU A 55 -1.32 -0.42 -20.24
C LEU A 55 -0.43 0.75 -20.64
N ARG A 56 0.39 0.56 -21.69
CA ARG A 56 1.26 1.61 -22.24
C ARG A 56 0.46 2.78 -22.78
N CYS A 57 -0.55 2.50 -23.60
CA CYS A 57 -1.38 3.55 -24.21
C CYS A 57 -2.12 4.37 -23.15
N ASN A 58 -2.70 3.70 -22.15
CA ASN A 58 -3.41 4.36 -21.07
C ASN A 58 -2.45 5.15 -20.15
N ALA A 59 -1.26 4.62 -19.86
CA ALA A 59 -0.22 5.36 -19.14
C ALA A 59 0.21 6.62 -19.91
N VAL A 60 0.49 6.50 -21.22
CA VAL A 60 0.85 7.65 -22.07
C VAL A 60 -0.26 8.70 -22.10
N ALA A 61 -1.53 8.28 -22.17
CA ALA A 61 -2.66 9.21 -22.18
C ALA A 61 -2.71 10.03 -20.88
N ARG A 62 -2.59 9.40 -19.72
CA ARG A 62 -2.58 10.09 -18.42
C ARG A 62 -1.36 10.99 -18.25
N LEU A 63 -0.16 10.50 -18.56
CA LEU A 63 1.06 11.32 -18.50
C LEU A 63 0.96 12.58 -19.37
N ARG A 64 0.37 12.48 -20.57
CA ARG A 64 0.12 13.65 -21.44
C ARG A 64 -0.91 14.62 -20.87
N ALA A 65 -1.88 14.11 -20.13
CA ALA A 65 -2.88 14.92 -19.44
C ALA A 65 -2.32 15.57 -18.16
N GLY A 66 -1.10 15.20 -17.73
CA GLY A 66 -0.52 15.63 -16.46
C GLY A 66 -1.18 14.97 -15.24
N GLU A 67 -1.86 13.86 -15.45
CA GLU A 67 -2.53 13.10 -14.40
C GLU A 67 -1.56 12.07 -13.79
N PRO A 68 -1.53 11.92 -12.45
CA PRO A 68 -0.73 10.88 -11.82
C PRO A 68 -1.26 9.49 -12.19
N LEU A 69 -0.34 8.55 -12.46
CA LEU A 69 -0.75 7.18 -12.77
C LEU A 69 -1.26 6.44 -11.52
N PHE A 70 -0.72 6.78 -10.35
CA PHE A 70 -0.96 6.09 -9.07
C PHE A 70 -1.26 7.09 -7.95
N PRO A 71 -2.39 7.82 -7.99
CA PRO A 71 -2.68 8.90 -7.04
C PRO A 71 -2.83 8.43 -5.59
N GLU A 72 -3.12 7.15 -5.38
CA GLU A 72 -3.28 6.56 -4.05
C GLU A 72 -1.97 6.05 -3.45
N VAL A 73 -0.83 6.18 -4.15
CA VAL A 73 0.46 5.67 -3.71
C VAL A 73 1.37 6.84 -3.39
N LEU A 74 1.59 7.09 -2.09
CA LEU A 74 2.37 8.20 -1.58
C LEU A 74 3.81 7.80 -1.24
N GLY A 75 4.74 8.75 -1.36
CA GLY A 75 6.13 8.63 -0.93
C GLY A 75 7.06 7.94 -1.92
N PHE A 76 6.59 7.68 -3.15
CA PHE A 76 7.35 7.03 -4.21
C PHE A 76 7.51 7.90 -5.46
N GLU A 77 7.03 9.12 -5.45
CA GLU A 77 6.89 10.03 -6.58
C GLU A 77 8.23 10.28 -7.30
N ASN A 78 9.31 10.37 -6.53
CA ASN A 78 10.65 10.66 -7.05
C ASN A 78 11.57 9.43 -7.12
N THR A 79 11.11 8.25 -6.76
CA THR A 79 11.95 7.05 -6.62
C THR A 79 11.40 5.83 -7.36
N VAL A 80 10.33 5.24 -6.87
CA VAL A 80 9.76 3.98 -7.36
C VAL A 80 8.85 4.23 -8.56
N LEU A 81 7.99 5.27 -8.51
CA LEU A 81 7.00 5.52 -9.56
C LEU A 81 7.65 5.82 -10.91
N PRO A 82 8.71 6.66 -11.04
CA PRO A 82 9.37 6.86 -12.33
C PRO A 82 9.97 5.58 -12.92
N GLN A 83 10.46 4.66 -12.08
CA GLN A 83 10.97 3.37 -12.54
C GLN A 83 9.84 2.47 -13.04
N LEU A 84 8.69 2.48 -12.35
CA LEU A 84 7.50 1.73 -12.75
C LEU A 84 6.91 2.28 -14.04
N GLU A 85 6.82 3.59 -14.21
CA GLU A 85 6.39 4.25 -15.45
C GLU A 85 7.28 3.83 -16.63
N ASN A 86 8.60 3.87 -16.45
CA ASN A 86 9.53 3.41 -17.47
C ASN A 86 9.35 1.92 -17.81
N ALA A 87 9.08 1.07 -16.81
CA ALA A 87 8.83 -0.35 -17.03
C ALA A 87 7.52 -0.59 -17.82
N LEU A 88 6.45 0.16 -17.52
CA LEU A 88 5.19 0.12 -18.26
C LEU A 88 5.37 0.59 -19.71
N LEU A 89 6.06 1.71 -19.92
CA LEU A 89 6.36 2.22 -21.25
C LEU A 89 7.21 1.25 -22.08
N ALA A 90 8.11 0.50 -21.43
CA ALA A 90 8.92 -0.53 -22.06
C ALA A 90 8.17 -1.87 -22.27
N GLY A 91 6.99 -2.04 -21.66
CA GLY A 91 6.21 -3.29 -21.70
C GLY A 91 6.86 -4.44 -20.93
N HIS A 92 7.57 -4.13 -19.84
CA HIS A 92 8.26 -5.11 -18.99
C HIS A 92 7.28 -5.82 -18.03
N ASP A 93 7.59 -7.06 -17.74
CA ASP A 93 7.17 -7.70 -16.50
C ASP A 93 8.05 -7.19 -15.36
N VAL A 94 7.48 -7.00 -14.17
CA VAL A 94 8.15 -6.29 -13.07
C VAL A 94 8.18 -7.11 -11.80
N ILE A 95 9.32 -7.09 -11.12
CA ILE A 95 9.44 -7.58 -9.75
C ILE A 95 9.75 -6.43 -8.80
N PHE A 96 8.93 -6.28 -7.74
CA PHE A 96 9.18 -5.35 -6.65
C PHE A 96 9.97 -6.04 -5.55
N LEU A 97 11.10 -5.44 -5.19
CA LEU A 97 11.99 -5.92 -4.14
C LEU A 97 11.95 -4.96 -2.95
N GLY A 98 11.59 -5.43 -1.80
CA GLY A 98 11.56 -4.59 -0.60
C GLY A 98 10.97 -5.30 0.60
N GLU A 99 11.15 -4.72 1.76
CA GLU A 99 10.71 -5.25 3.03
C GLU A 99 9.17 -5.26 3.17
N ARG A 100 8.69 -5.85 4.24
CA ARG A 100 7.25 -5.91 4.54
C ARG A 100 6.69 -4.51 4.77
N GLY A 101 5.48 -4.27 4.28
CA GLY A 101 4.78 -3.00 4.48
C GLY A 101 5.29 -1.81 3.65
N GLN A 102 6.09 -2.05 2.61
CA GLN A 102 6.51 -1.05 1.63
C GLN A 102 5.58 -0.98 0.41
N ALA A 103 4.29 -1.06 0.61
CA ALA A 103 3.22 -0.86 -0.38
C ALA A 103 3.31 -1.67 -1.69
N LYS A 104 4.17 -2.73 -1.80
CA LYS A 104 4.36 -3.52 -3.02
C LYS A 104 3.04 -4.03 -3.60
N THR A 105 2.22 -4.67 -2.79
CA THR A 105 0.91 -5.21 -3.21
C THR A 105 -0.06 -4.09 -3.63
N ARG A 106 -0.01 -2.93 -2.96
CA ARG A 106 -0.82 -1.77 -3.33
C ARG A 106 -0.43 -1.25 -4.71
N LEU A 107 0.87 -1.09 -4.97
CA LEU A 107 1.40 -0.73 -6.29
C LEU A 107 0.90 -1.69 -7.38
N ILE A 108 0.97 -3.00 -7.13
CA ILE A 108 0.52 -3.99 -8.10
C ILE A 108 -0.99 -3.88 -8.34
N ARG A 109 -1.79 -3.73 -7.29
CA ARG A 109 -3.25 -3.61 -7.43
C ARG A 109 -3.67 -2.32 -8.12
N SER A 110 -2.97 -1.21 -7.89
CA SER A 110 -3.29 0.08 -8.53
C SER A 110 -3.10 0.06 -10.06
N LEU A 111 -2.32 -0.90 -10.59
CA LEU A 111 -2.17 -1.09 -12.03
C LEU A 111 -3.48 -1.45 -12.75
N THR A 112 -4.45 -2.03 -12.04
CA THR A 112 -5.78 -2.32 -12.63
C THR A 112 -6.46 -1.05 -13.14
N GLY A 113 -6.17 0.10 -12.52
CA GLY A 113 -6.64 1.40 -12.98
C GLY A 113 -6.10 1.84 -14.36
N LEU A 114 -5.07 1.17 -14.88
CA LEU A 114 -4.52 1.40 -16.22
C LEU A 114 -5.09 0.44 -17.27
N LEU A 115 -5.90 -0.54 -16.89
CA LEU A 115 -6.66 -1.36 -17.84
C LEU A 115 -7.91 -0.61 -18.31
N ASP A 116 -8.35 -0.90 -19.52
CA ASP A 116 -9.65 -0.45 -20.02
C ASP A 116 -10.76 -0.98 -19.12
N GLU A 117 -11.77 -0.15 -18.83
CA GLU A 117 -12.83 -0.49 -17.89
C GLU A 117 -13.56 -1.78 -18.29
N TRP A 118 -13.83 -1.94 -19.59
CA TRP A 118 -14.51 -3.12 -20.14
C TRP A 118 -13.83 -3.60 -21.41
N ILE A 119 -13.68 -4.91 -21.56
CA ILE A 119 -13.27 -5.55 -22.81
C ILE A 119 -14.26 -6.63 -23.23
N PRO A 120 -14.45 -6.83 -24.56
CA PRO A 120 -15.26 -7.94 -25.06
C PRO A 120 -14.46 -9.24 -25.00
N ILE A 121 -15.17 -10.32 -24.70
CA ILE A 121 -14.69 -11.70 -24.77
C ILE A 121 -15.69 -12.56 -25.53
N VAL A 122 -15.27 -13.72 -26.01
CA VAL A 122 -16.20 -14.74 -26.52
C VAL A 122 -17.07 -15.24 -25.36
N ALA A 123 -18.38 -15.28 -25.54
CA ALA A 123 -19.33 -15.65 -24.49
C ALA A 123 -18.98 -17.02 -23.86
N GLY A 124 -19.02 -17.09 -22.54
CA GLY A 124 -18.71 -18.31 -21.78
C GLY A 124 -17.24 -18.71 -21.76
N SER A 125 -16.32 -17.87 -22.26
CA SER A 125 -14.88 -18.14 -22.18
C SER A 125 -14.39 -18.12 -20.74
N GLU A 126 -13.71 -19.18 -20.31
CA GLU A 126 -13.07 -19.25 -18.97
C GLU A 126 -11.74 -18.51 -18.92
N ILE A 127 -11.15 -18.15 -20.08
CA ILE A 127 -9.83 -17.53 -20.19
C ILE A 127 -9.86 -16.19 -20.92
N ASN A 128 -10.97 -15.48 -20.87
CA ASN A 128 -11.13 -14.15 -21.50
C ASN A 128 -10.72 -14.12 -22.97
N ASP A 129 -11.14 -15.13 -23.76
CA ASP A 129 -10.77 -15.24 -25.18
C ASP A 129 -11.07 -13.96 -25.96
N ASP A 130 -10.08 -13.52 -26.73
CA ASP A 130 -10.26 -12.43 -27.66
C ASP A 130 -11.20 -12.83 -28.81
N PRO A 131 -12.28 -12.07 -29.07
CA PRO A 131 -13.21 -12.40 -30.13
C PRO A 131 -12.60 -12.50 -31.53
N TYR A 132 -11.49 -11.78 -31.77
CA TYR A 132 -10.78 -11.82 -33.05
C TYR A 132 -9.70 -12.89 -33.12
N HIS A 133 -9.17 -13.29 -31.95
CA HIS A 133 -8.06 -14.25 -31.82
C HIS A 133 -8.35 -15.26 -30.71
N PRO A 134 -9.44 -16.07 -30.85
CA PRO A 134 -9.79 -17.04 -29.80
C PRO A 134 -8.71 -18.11 -29.67
N VAL A 135 -8.42 -18.49 -28.43
CA VAL A 135 -7.34 -19.42 -28.08
C VAL A 135 -7.89 -20.73 -27.54
N SER A 136 -8.92 -20.68 -26.66
CA SER A 136 -9.53 -21.87 -26.11
C SER A 136 -10.34 -22.64 -27.16
N ARG A 137 -10.39 -23.97 -27.01
CA ARG A 137 -11.17 -24.83 -27.90
C ARG A 137 -12.64 -24.43 -27.93
N HIS A 138 -13.21 -24.05 -26.76
CA HIS A 138 -14.58 -23.55 -26.66
C HIS A 138 -14.79 -22.34 -27.54
N ALA A 139 -13.95 -21.32 -27.43
CA ALA A 139 -14.10 -20.07 -28.16
C ALA A 139 -13.85 -20.27 -29.69
N VAL A 140 -12.83 -21.07 -30.04
CA VAL A 140 -12.54 -21.40 -31.45
C VAL A 140 -13.72 -22.10 -32.11
N ASP A 141 -14.30 -23.11 -31.45
CA ASP A 141 -15.46 -23.85 -31.99
C ASP A 141 -16.69 -22.94 -32.10
N LEU A 142 -16.94 -22.08 -31.09
CA LEU A 142 -18.08 -21.14 -31.08
C LEU A 142 -17.97 -20.10 -32.21
N VAL A 143 -16.81 -19.53 -32.44
CA VAL A 143 -16.57 -18.59 -33.54
C VAL A 143 -16.66 -19.27 -34.89
N ALA A 144 -16.18 -20.50 -35.01
CA ALA A 144 -16.28 -21.28 -36.26
C ALA A 144 -17.75 -21.63 -36.64
N GLU A 145 -18.58 -21.89 -35.62
CA GLU A 145 -19.99 -22.25 -35.80
C GLU A 145 -20.88 -21.04 -36.13
N HIS A 146 -20.67 -19.91 -35.44
CA HIS A 146 -21.57 -18.75 -35.50
C HIS A 146 -21.05 -17.58 -36.35
N GLY A 147 -19.74 -17.54 -36.66
CA GLY A 147 -19.19 -16.45 -37.49
C GLY A 147 -19.44 -15.08 -36.85
N ASP A 148 -20.02 -14.16 -37.61
CA ASP A 148 -20.33 -12.81 -37.13
C ASP A 148 -21.48 -12.77 -36.10
N ASP A 149 -22.28 -13.83 -35.98
CA ASP A 149 -23.31 -13.97 -34.94
C ASP A 149 -22.77 -14.55 -33.64
N THR A 150 -21.45 -14.78 -33.51
CA THR A 150 -20.82 -15.24 -32.28
C THR A 150 -21.17 -14.33 -31.11
N PRO A 151 -21.80 -14.87 -30.05
CA PRO A 151 -22.17 -14.05 -28.89
C PRO A 151 -20.93 -13.61 -28.09
N LEU A 152 -21.01 -12.41 -27.54
CA LEU A 152 -19.96 -11.78 -26.75
C LEU A 152 -20.45 -11.49 -25.32
N ASP A 153 -19.52 -11.67 -24.35
CA ASP A 153 -19.64 -11.15 -23.00
C ASP A 153 -18.66 -9.98 -22.81
N TRP A 154 -18.88 -9.20 -21.78
CA TRP A 154 -18.01 -8.08 -21.42
C TRP A 154 -17.43 -8.28 -20.03
N VAL A 155 -16.12 -8.13 -19.92
CA VAL A 155 -15.38 -8.33 -18.65
C VAL A 155 -14.87 -6.99 -18.15
N HIS A 156 -15.22 -6.67 -16.89
CA HIS A 156 -14.71 -5.49 -16.21
C HIS A 156 -13.24 -5.69 -15.81
N ARG A 157 -12.47 -4.60 -15.80
CA ARG A 157 -11.02 -4.62 -15.49
C ARG A 157 -10.66 -5.31 -14.17
N ASP A 158 -11.53 -5.24 -13.16
CA ASP A 158 -11.27 -5.90 -11.86
C ASP A 158 -11.25 -7.43 -11.97
N ALA A 159 -12.02 -8.00 -12.92
CA ALA A 159 -12.01 -9.43 -13.19
C ALA A 159 -10.82 -9.87 -14.08
N ARG A 160 -10.05 -8.92 -14.61
CA ARG A 160 -8.82 -9.14 -15.39
C ARG A 160 -7.56 -9.11 -14.52
N TYR A 161 -7.72 -9.03 -13.22
CA TYR A 161 -6.64 -9.08 -12.24
C TYR A 161 -6.67 -10.38 -11.46
N GLY A 162 -5.59 -11.15 -11.54
CA GLY A 162 -5.40 -12.36 -10.74
C GLY A 162 -4.23 -12.20 -9.78
N GLU A 163 -4.42 -12.59 -8.53
CA GLU A 163 -3.39 -12.50 -7.49
C GLU A 163 -3.24 -13.83 -6.75
N LYS A 164 -2.00 -14.27 -6.58
CA LYS A 164 -1.64 -15.42 -5.77
C LYS A 164 -0.60 -15.02 -4.74
N LEU A 165 -0.88 -15.29 -3.47
CA LEU A 165 0.16 -15.35 -2.45
C LEU A 165 0.92 -16.67 -2.61
N ALA A 166 2.21 -16.57 -2.85
CA ALA A 166 3.08 -17.73 -2.90
C ALA A 166 3.18 -18.39 -1.52
N THR A 167 3.04 -19.71 -1.49
CA THR A 167 3.20 -20.52 -0.30
C THR A 167 3.93 -21.82 -0.70
N PRO A 168 4.63 -22.50 0.21
CA PRO A 168 5.36 -23.73 -0.11
C PRO A 168 4.49 -24.87 -0.65
N ASP A 169 3.19 -24.86 -0.34
CA ASP A 169 2.18 -25.83 -0.79
C ASP A 169 1.48 -25.40 -2.09
N THR A 170 1.75 -24.22 -2.63
CA THR A 170 1.24 -23.79 -3.93
C THR A 170 1.61 -24.84 -4.99
N SER A 171 0.63 -25.31 -5.75
CA SER A 171 0.81 -26.29 -6.80
C SER A 171 0.89 -25.66 -8.18
N ILE A 172 1.45 -26.40 -9.15
CA ILE A 172 1.43 -25.99 -10.57
C ILE A 172 -0.01 -26.00 -11.11
N ALA A 173 -0.86 -26.87 -10.59
CA ALA A 173 -2.27 -26.95 -10.95
C ALA A 173 -3.03 -25.67 -10.58
N ASP A 174 -2.74 -25.07 -9.40
CA ASP A 174 -3.34 -23.78 -9.00
C ASP A 174 -3.01 -22.66 -9.98
N LEU A 175 -1.78 -22.65 -10.48
CA LEU A 175 -1.29 -21.55 -11.33
C LEU A 175 -1.64 -21.78 -12.79
N ILE A 176 -1.42 -22.97 -13.30
CA ILE A 176 -1.53 -23.30 -14.73
C ILE A 176 -2.82 -24.04 -15.03
N GLY A 177 -3.18 -24.98 -14.16
CA GLY A 177 -4.32 -25.85 -14.34
C GLY A 177 -3.95 -27.32 -14.43
N GLU A 178 -4.95 -28.15 -14.45
CA GLU A 178 -4.84 -29.60 -14.53
C GLU A 178 -6.01 -30.20 -15.30
N VAL A 179 -5.93 -31.49 -15.56
CA VAL A 179 -7.05 -32.23 -16.18
C VAL A 179 -8.11 -32.50 -15.12
N ASP A 180 -9.34 -32.15 -15.43
CA ASP A 180 -10.50 -32.42 -14.58
C ASP A 180 -10.81 -33.93 -14.58
N PRO A 181 -10.58 -34.63 -13.46
CA PRO A 181 -10.83 -36.04 -13.40
C PRO A 181 -12.33 -36.43 -13.54
N ILE A 182 -13.23 -35.50 -13.24
CA ILE A 182 -14.69 -35.71 -13.38
C ILE A 182 -15.05 -35.77 -14.85
N LYS A 183 -14.60 -34.80 -15.67
CA LYS A 183 -14.85 -34.75 -17.10
C LYS A 183 -14.27 -35.99 -17.82
N VAL A 184 -13.13 -36.50 -17.34
CA VAL A 184 -12.55 -37.76 -17.84
C VAL A 184 -13.40 -38.96 -17.45
N ALA A 185 -13.91 -39.00 -16.22
CA ALA A 185 -14.80 -40.08 -15.77
C ALA A 185 -16.13 -40.13 -16.53
N GLU A 186 -16.58 -38.98 -17.09
CA GLU A 186 -17.74 -38.86 -17.96
C GLU A 186 -17.50 -39.41 -19.38
N GLY A 187 -16.31 -39.95 -19.66
CA GLY A 187 -15.97 -40.60 -20.93
C GLY A 187 -15.29 -39.70 -21.97
N ARG A 188 -14.84 -38.51 -21.59
CA ARG A 188 -14.00 -37.68 -22.47
C ARG A 188 -12.58 -38.22 -22.55
N TYR A 189 -11.95 -38.06 -23.69
CA TYR A 189 -10.55 -38.45 -23.86
C TYR A 189 -9.65 -37.46 -23.08
N LEU A 190 -8.64 -38.00 -22.44
CA LEU A 190 -7.62 -37.23 -21.73
C LEU A 190 -6.93 -36.17 -22.60
N SER A 191 -6.91 -36.34 -23.93
CA SER A 191 -6.33 -35.39 -24.89
C SER A 191 -7.29 -34.28 -25.31
N ASP A 192 -8.51 -34.26 -24.81
CA ASP A 192 -9.51 -33.26 -25.14
C ASP A 192 -9.26 -32.02 -24.26
N GLU A 193 -9.01 -30.86 -24.90
CA GLU A 193 -8.81 -29.57 -24.21
C GLU A 193 -10.00 -29.19 -23.34
N LEU A 194 -11.20 -29.63 -23.68
CA LEU A 194 -12.41 -29.40 -22.89
C LEU A 194 -12.41 -30.13 -21.54
N THR A 195 -11.44 -31.05 -21.31
CA THR A 195 -11.21 -31.66 -19.99
C THR A 195 -10.32 -30.86 -19.07
N LEU A 196 -9.75 -29.74 -19.55
CA LEU A 196 -8.89 -28.88 -18.73
C LEU A 196 -9.70 -28.09 -17.70
N HIS A 197 -9.13 -28.00 -16.53
CA HIS A 197 -9.49 -26.99 -15.52
C HIS A 197 -8.37 -25.93 -15.51
N TYR A 198 -8.69 -24.73 -15.96
CA TYR A 198 -7.70 -23.66 -16.07
C TYR A 198 -7.31 -23.12 -14.69
N GLY A 199 -6.01 -22.94 -14.44
CA GLY A 199 -5.48 -22.28 -13.27
C GLY A 199 -5.60 -20.77 -13.34
N LEU A 200 -5.01 -20.09 -12.34
CA LEU A 200 -5.12 -18.63 -12.22
C LEU A 200 -4.48 -17.89 -13.40
N VAL A 201 -3.33 -18.33 -13.92
CA VAL A 201 -2.62 -17.64 -15.01
C VAL A 201 -3.44 -17.64 -16.30
N PRO A 202 -3.96 -18.77 -16.83
CA PRO A 202 -4.84 -18.74 -18.00
C PRO A 202 -6.11 -17.91 -17.79
N ARG A 203 -6.70 -17.95 -16.60
CA ARG A 203 -7.91 -17.16 -16.28
C ARG A 203 -7.67 -15.65 -16.25
N THR A 204 -6.41 -15.22 -16.10
CA THR A 204 -6.03 -13.80 -16.20
C THR A 204 -5.55 -13.39 -17.58
N ASN A 205 -5.78 -14.20 -18.60
CA ASN A 205 -5.48 -13.84 -19.99
C ASN A 205 -6.09 -12.47 -20.33
N ARG A 206 -5.35 -11.67 -21.09
CA ARG A 206 -5.64 -10.27 -21.40
C ARG A 206 -5.73 -9.40 -20.15
N GLY A 207 -4.91 -9.71 -19.12
CA GLY A 207 -4.93 -9.05 -17.83
C GLY A 207 -3.59 -9.06 -17.10
N ILE A 208 -3.64 -8.73 -15.82
CA ILE A 208 -2.50 -8.62 -14.92
C ILE A 208 -2.49 -9.83 -13.98
N PHE A 209 -1.41 -10.60 -13.99
CA PHE A 209 -1.19 -11.66 -13.03
C PHE A 209 -0.13 -11.27 -12.00
N ALA A 210 -0.49 -11.29 -10.73
CA ALA A 210 0.34 -10.90 -9.59
C ALA A 210 0.75 -12.11 -8.73
N ILE A 211 2.04 -12.22 -8.41
CA ILE A 211 2.54 -13.19 -7.45
C ILE A 211 3.20 -12.46 -6.29
N ASN A 212 2.59 -12.55 -5.11
CA ASN A 212 3.16 -12.02 -3.89
C ASN A 212 4.04 -13.05 -3.20
N GLU A 213 5.14 -12.59 -2.60
CA GLU A 213 6.15 -13.40 -1.90
C GLU A 213 6.72 -14.51 -2.80
N LEU A 214 7.12 -14.15 -4.03
CA LEU A 214 7.61 -15.09 -5.05
C LEU A 214 8.68 -16.08 -4.55
N PRO A 215 9.63 -15.72 -3.65
CA PRO A 215 10.61 -16.67 -3.08
C PRO A 215 10.01 -17.86 -2.33
N ASP A 216 8.77 -17.74 -1.82
CA ASP A 216 8.10 -18.83 -1.11
C ASP A 216 7.60 -19.95 -2.03
N LEU A 217 7.59 -19.72 -3.37
CA LEU A 217 7.30 -20.78 -4.33
C LEU A 217 8.45 -21.79 -4.39
N ALA A 218 8.12 -23.06 -4.31
CA ALA A 218 9.08 -24.12 -4.57
C ALA A 218 9.77 -23.94 -5.94
N GLU A 219 11.08 -24.19 -6.05
CA GLU A 219 11.85 -24.01 -7.29
C GLU A 219 11.21 -24.70 -8.50
N ARG A 220 10.65 -25.88 -8.32
CA ARG A 220 9.93 -26.62 -9.39
C ARG A 220 8.74 -25.85 -9.96
N ILE A 221 8.07 -25.03 -9.14
CA ILE A 221 6.93 -24.21 -9.56
C ILE A 221 7.45 -22.97 -10.30
N GLN A 222 8.51 -22.36 -9.78
CA GLN A 222 9.17 -21.24 -10.45
C GLN A 222 9.64 -21.63 -11.87
N VAL A 223 10.16 -22.85 -12.05
CA VAL A 223 10.51 -23.37 -13.39
C VAL A 223 9.26 -23.45 -14.29
N GLY A 224 8.11 -23.82 -13.76
CA GLY A 224 6.85 -23.85 -14.53
C GLY A 224 6.43 -22.46 -15.04
N LEU A 225 6.78 -21.40 -14.32
CA LEU A 225 6.49 -20.01 -14.73
C LEU A 225 7.44 -19.47 -15.81
N LEU A 226 8.59 -20.12 -16.06
CA LEU A 226 9.51 -19.66 -17.11
C LEU A 226 8.85 -19.63 -18.50
N ASN A 227 8.09 -20.66 -18.83
CA ASN A 227 7.39 -20.73 -20.11
C ASN A 227 6.36 -19.61 -20.25
N VAL A 228 5.66 -19.25 -19.16
CA VAL A 228 4.69 -18.15 -19.15
C VAL A 228 5.36 -16.82 -19.44
N LEU A 229 6.54 -16.57 -18.83
CA LEU A 229 7.26 -15.30 -19.02
C LEU A 229 7.96 -15.19 -20.39
N GLU A 230 8.55 -16.29 -20.88
CA GLU A 230 9.38 -16.28 -22.09
C GLU A 230 8.55 -16.55 -23.34
N GLU A 231 7.86 -17.68 -23.34
CA GLU A 231 7.12 -18.17 -24.52
C GLU A 231 5.70 -17.63 -24.59
N ARG A 232 5.22 -16.97 -23.50
CA ARG A 232 3.81 -16.57 -23.36
C ARG A 232 2.87 -17.73 -23.60
N ASP A 233 3.27 -18.91 -23.20
CA ASP A 233 2.61 -20.17 -23.48
C ASP A 233 2.48 -21.00 -22.22
N VAL A 234 1.35 -21.66 -22.07
CA VAL A 234 1.08 -22.56 -20.96
C VAL A 234 1.00 -23.99 -21.48
N GLN A 235 1.84 -24.85 -20.92
CA GLN A 235 1.80 -26.27 -21.20
C GLN A 235 1.24 -27.02 -19.99
N VAL A 236 0.06 -27.60 -20.14
CA VAL A 236 -0.53 -28.43 -19.12
C VAL A 236 0.16 -29.80 -19.10
N ARG A 237 0.60 -30.23 -17.94
CA ARG A 237 1.43 -31.42 -17.73
C ARG A 237 0.83 -32.67 -18.38
N GLY A 238 1.59 -33.29 -19.31
CA GLY A 238 1.16 -34.50 -20.02
C GLY A 238 0.39 -34.26 -21.33
N TYR A 239 0.12 -33.02 -21.68
CA TYR A 239 -0.61 -32.64 -22.89
C TYR A 239 0.21 -31.71 -23.78
N LYS A 240 0.10 -31.89 -25.10
CA LYS A 240 0.68 -30.99 -26.09
C LYS A 240 -0.21 -29.77 -26.36
N ILE A 241 -0.95 -29.31 -25.35
CA ILE A 241 -1.79 -28.14 -25.48
C ILE A 241 -0.94 -26.93 -25.16
N ARG A 242 -0.86 -26.04 -26.13
CA ARG A 242 -0.22 -24.73 -26.01
C ARG A 242 -1.30 -23.67 -26.05
N LEU A 243 -1.33 -22.87 -25.00
CA LEU A 243 -2.25 -21.72 -24.89
C LEU A 243 -1.40 -20.46 -24.93
N PRO A 244 -1.32 -19.78 -26.08
CA PRO A 244 -0.67 -18.48 -26.15
C PRO A 244 -1.47 -17.48 -25.34
N LEU A 245 -0.91 -17.01 -24.22
CA LEU A 245 -1.57 -16.09 -23.31
C LEU A 245 -1.01 -14.68 -23.43
N ASP A 246 -1.90 -13.71 -23.40
CA ASP A 246 -1.59 -12.31 -23.31
C ASP A 246 -1.70 -11.84 -21.85
N VAL A 247 -0.61 -12.00 -21.08
CA VAL A 247 -0.59 -11.69 -19.65
C VAL A 247 0.63 -10.83 -19.33
N VAL A 248 0.47 -9.81 -18.51
CA VAL A 248 1.60 -9.10 -17.89
C VAL A 248 1.77 -9.60 -16.45
N MET A 249 3.01 -9.89 -16.07
CA MET A 249 3.32 -10.43 -14.75
C MET A 249 3.95 -9.39 -13.85
N PHE A 250 3.41 -9.31 -12.65
CA PHE A 250 4.01 -8.56 -11.55
C PHE A 250 4.30 -9.51 -10.40
N ALA A 251 5.45 -9.33 -9.75
CA ALA A 251 5.80 -10.11 -8.59
C ALA A 251 6.29 -9.22 -7.46
N SER A 252 6.15 -9.70 -6.23
CA SER A 252 6.80 -9.11 -5.07
C SER A 252 7.72 -10.10 -4.38
N ALA A 253 8.81 -9.59 -3.81
CA ALA A 253 9.73 -10.36 -3.00
C ALA A 253 10.28 -9.51 -1.86
N ASN A 254 10.51 -10.17 -0.73
CA ASN A 254 11.24 -9.60 0.38
C ASN A 254 12.72 -10.05 0.26
N PRO A 255 13.71 -9.14 0.26
CA PRO A 255 15.12 -9.50 0.18
C PRO A 255 15.59 -10.49 1.26
N GLU A 256 14.96 -10.49 2.42
CA GLU A 256 15.31 -11.40 3.53
C GLU A 256 14.87 -12.84 3.31
N ASP A 257 13.78 -13.03 2.59
CA ASP A 257 13.27 -14.37 2.30
C ASP A 257 14.25 -15.15 1.40
N TYR A 258 15.20 -14.46 0.73
CA TYR A 258 16.29 -15.12 -0.02
C TYR A 258 17.24 -15.98 0.83
N THR A 259 17.27 -15.78 2.14
CA THR A 259 18.19 -16.48 3.03
C THR A 259 17.55 -17.59 3.86
N ASN A 260 16.25 -17.48 4.17
CA ASN A 260 15.60 -18.36 5.16
C ASN A 260 14.47 -19.23 4.61
N ARG A 261 13.75 -18.83 3.55
CA ARG A 261 12.56 -19.54 3.06
C ARG A 261 12.65 -20.02 1.63
N GLY A 262 13.50 -19.42 0.83
CA GLY A 262 13.66 -19.76 -0.57
C GLY A 262 14.37 -18.66 -1.33
N ARG A 263 14.68 -18.92 -2.59
CA ARG A 263 15.29 -17.93 -3.49
C ARG A 263 14.57 -17.94 -4.82
N ILE A 264 14.57 -16.81 -5.49
CA ILE A 264 14.15 -16.76 -6.87
C ILE A 264 15.28 -17.39 -7.72
N ILE A 265 14.93 -18.39 -8.51
CA ILE A 265 15.91 -18.99 -9.43
C ILE A 265 16.42 -17.98 -10.42
N THR A 266 17.72 -17.98 -10.70
CA THR A 266 18.37 -17.03 -11.60
C THR A 266 17.67 -16.89 -12.96
N PRO A 267 17.27 -17.99 -13.63
CA PRO A 267 16.57 -17.91 -14.90
C PRO A 267 15.24 -17.15 -14.82
N LEU A 268 14.49 -17.29 -13.73
CA LEU A 268 13.23 -16.57 -13.56
C LEU A 268 13.47 -15.08 -13.30
N LYS A 269 14.46 -14.78 -12.45
CA LYS A 269 14.85 -13.40 -12.15
C LYS A 269 15.31 -12.63 -13.39
N ASP A 270 16.04 -13.29 -14.30
CA ASP A 270 16.54 -12.70 -15.54
C ASP A 270 15.43 -12.37 -16.54
N ARG A 271 14.27 -13.02 -16.44
CA ARG A 271 13.14 -12.80 -17.35
C ARG A 271 12.22 -11.65 -16.97
N PHE A 272 12.29 -11.19 -15.72
CA PHE A 272 11.65 -9.92 -15.37
C PHE A 272 12.42 -8.76 -16.00
N GLY A 273 11.77 -8.02 -16.86
CA GLY A 273 12.39 -6.89 -17.57
C GLY A 273 12.82 -5.75 -16.65
N SER A 274 12.12 -5.60 -15.49
CA SER A 274 12.46 -4.59 -14.50
C SER A 274 12.42 -5.15 -13.08
N GLN A 275 13.43 -4.74 -12.27
CA GLN A 275 13.50 -5.03 -10.85
C GLN A 275 13.51 -3.70 -10.10
N ILE A 276 12.43 -3.40 -9.39
CA ILE A 276 12.23 -2.10 -8.73
C ILE A 276 12.33 -2.30 -7.23
N ARG A 277 13.21 -1.54 -6.58
CA ARG A 277 13.35 -1.56 -5.11
C ARG A 277 12.43 -0.54 -4.48
N THR A 278 11.59 -1.02 -3.57
CA THR A 278 10.77 -0.16 -2.70
C THR A 278 11.51 0.19 -1.42
N HIS A 279 11.03 1.18 -0.70
CA HIS A 279 11.59 1.65 0.58
C HIS A 279 10.47 2.10 1.53
N TYR A 280 10.79 2.38 2.77
CA TYR A 280 9.88 3.05 3.70
C TYR A 280 9.80 4.55 3.40
N PRO A 281 8.79 5.28 3.90
CA PRO A 281 8.75 6.73 3.83
C PRO A 281 10.09 7.33 4.31
N LEU A 282 10.60 8.31 3.55
CA LEU A 282 11.91 8.90 3.80
C LEU A 282 11.86 9.98 4.88
N ASP A 283 10.70 10.58 5.07
CA ASP A 283 10.46 11.62 6.08
C ASP A 283 9.14 11.37 6.84
N VAL A 284 8.93 12.13 7.92
CA VAL A 284 7.77 12.00 8.81
C VAL A 284 6.51 12.48 8.12
N GLU A 285 6.60 13.53 7.31
CA GLU A 285 5.49 14.16 6.61
C GLU A 285 4.80 13.16 5.68
N VAL A 286 5.57 12.49 4.84
CA VAL A 286 5.04 11.44 3.95
C VAL A 286 4.41 10.29 4.75
N GLU A 287 5.00 9.92 5.89
CA GLU A 287 4.40 8.90 6.73
C GLU A 287 3.09 9.36 7.36
N MET A 288 2.98 10.63 7.76
CA MET A 288 1.74 11.23 8.23
C MET A 288 0.65 11.22 7.16
N ASP A 289 0.98 11.62 5.93
CA ASP A 289 0.04 11.60 4.80
C ASP A 289 -0.48 10.20 4.53
N ILE A 290 0.39 9.18 4.58
CA ILE A 290 -0.02 7.78 4.42
C ILE A 290 -0.91 7.33 5.58
N VAL A 291 -0.60 7.72 6.81
CA VAL A 291 -1.39 7.37 7.99
C VAL A 291 -2.77 8.02 7.93
N GLU A 292 -2.85 9.30 7.54
CA GLU A 292 -4.12 10.00 7.35
C GLU A 292 -4.99 9.31 6.29
N GLN A 293 -4.40 8.91 5.16
CA GLN A 293 -5.10 8.22 4.08
C GLN A 293 -5.62 6.83 4.50
N GLU A 294 -4.89 6.10 5.35
CA GLU A 294 -5.13 4.67 5.61
C GLU A 294 -5.79 4.38 6.95
N ALA A 295 -5.65 5.27 7.95
CA ALA A 295 -6.17 5.02 9.28
C ALA A 295 -7.70 5.06 9.30
N LYS A 296 -8.27 4.09 10.01
CA LYS A 296 -9.72 3.97 10.17
C LYS A 296 -10.12 4.52 11.53
N ILE A 297 -10.44 5.81 11.56
CA ILE A 297 -10.88 6.47 12.79
C ILE A 297 -12.36 6.15 13.03
N PRO A 298 -12.71 5.58 14.20
CA PRO A 298 -14.10 5.24 14.50
C PRO A 298 -14.95 6.48 14.71
N THR A 299 -16.14 6.49 14.11
CA THR A 299 -17.16 7.51 14.37
C THR A 299 -18.02 7.08 15.56
N VAL A 300 -18.11 7.94 16.56
CA VAL A 300 -18.95 7.73 17.76
C VAL A 300 -20.01 8.83 17.81
N ALA A 301 -21.27 8.45 18.10
CA ALA A 301 -22.35 9.42 18.22
C ALA A 301 -22.07 10.44 19.33
N ASP A 302 -22.36 11.70 19.07
CA ASP A 302 -22.18 12.82 19.98
C ASP A 302 -20.74 13.09 20.47
N LEU A 303 -19.74 12.52 19.76
CA LEU A 303 -18.32 12.71 20.06
C LEU A 303 -17.56 13.08 18.77
N THR A 304 -16.91 14.23 18.78
CA THR A 304 -16.00 14.66 17.71
C THR A 304 -14.59 14.18 18.02
N VAL A 305 -13.89 13.62 17.03
CA VAL A 305 -12.46 13.28 17.13
C VAL A 305 -11.66 14.37 16.44
N SER A 306 -10.71 14.98 17.15
CA SER A 306 -9.75 15.94 16.60
C SER A 306 -8.33 15.43 16.88
N ILE A 307 -7.51 15.33 15.86
CA ILE A 307 -6.13 14.80 15.94
C ILE A 307 -5.18 15.95 15.60
N PRO A 308 -4.53 16.57 16.59
CA PRO A 308 -3.56 17.63 16.34
C PRO A 308 -2.37 17.11 15.54
N ASP A 309 -1.82 17.95 14.64
CA ASP A 309 -0.66 17.62 13.79
C ASP A 309 0.53 17.13 14.62
N PHE A 310 0.84 17.77 15.71
CA PHE A 310 1.94 17.36 16.59
C PHE A 310 1.74 15.95 17.18
N MET A 311 0.50 15.48 17.42
CA MET A 311 0.25 14.12 17.88
C MET A 311 0.34 13.09 16.76
N ALA A 312 -0.16 13.41 15.57
CA ALA A 312 0.04 12.58 14.37
C ALA A 312 1.53 12.43 14.05
N ARG A 313 2.29 13.53 14.20
CA ARG A 313 3.75 13.57 14.05
C ARG A 313 4.46 12.70 15.10
N VAL A 314 4.05 12.75 16.37
CA VAL A 314 4.61 11.86 17.42
C VAL A 314 4.41 10.40 17.04
N VAL A 315 3.19 10.02 16.63
CA VAL A 315 2.87 8.62 16.25
C VAL A 315 3.69 8.17 15.03
N SER A 316 3.84 9.00 14.02
CA SER A 316 4.63 8.69 12.82
C SER A 316 6.14 8.61 13.15
N THR A 317 6.62 9.50 14.02
CA THR A 317 8.03 9.51 14.50
C THR A 317 8.35 8.24 15.28
N ILE A 318 7.41 7.62 16.00
CA ILE A 318 7.63 6.33 16.68
C ILE A 318 8.15 5.28 15.69
N SER A 319 7.57 5.19 14.50
CA SER A 319 8.00 4.21 13.48
C SER A 319 9.38 4.55 12.90
N GLN A 320 9.70 5.83 12.72
CA GLN A 320 11.04 6.23 12.27
C GLN A 320 12.11 5.94 13.32
N GLU A 321 11.86 6.26 14.60
CA GLU A 321 12.73 5.91 15.71
C GLU A 321 12.92 4.39 15.82
N ALA A 322 11.84 3.62 15.61
CA ALA A 322 11.91 2.17 15.59
C ALA A 322 12.80 1.65 14.45
N ARG A 323 12.67 2.20 13.22
CA ARG A 323 13.54 1.85 12.08
C ARG A 323 15.01 2.20 12.31
N SER A 324 15.28 3.19 13.12
CA SER A 324 16.65 3.65 13.45
C SER A 324 17.22 2.98 14.68
N SER A 325 16.41 2.26 15.46
CA SER A 325 16.82 1.67 16.74
C SER A 325 17.74 0.47 16.53
N PRO A 326 18.95 0.46 17.17
CA PRO A 326 19.85 -0.69 17.12
C PRO A 326 19.37 -1.88 17.96
N HIS A 327 18.32 -1.69 18.77
CA HIS A 327 17.74 -2.74 19.62
C HIS A 327 16.65 -3.55 18.92
N LEU A 328 16.27 -3.13 17.73
CA LEU A 328 15.26 -3.82 16.93
C LEU A 328 15.91 -4.56 15.77
N ASN A 329 15.33 -5.72 15.47
CA ASN A 329 15.73 -6.49 14.31
C ASN A 329 15.38 -5.73 13.02
N GLN A 330 16.35 -5.04 12.46
CA GLN A 330 16.18 -4.26 11.24
C GLN A 330 15.84 -5.13 10.02
N ARG A 331 16.17 -6.42 10.09
CA ARG A 331 15.82 -7.36 9.00
C ARG A 331 14.34 -7.66 8.92
N SER A 332 13.62 -7.68 10.04
CA SER A 332 12.16 -7.83 10.09
C SER A 332 11.42 -6.66 9.46
N GLY A 333 12.05 -5.49 9.40
CA GLY A 333 11.49 -4.23 8.93
C GLY A 333 10.37 -3.68 9.83
N VAL A 334 10.25 -2.37 9.90
CA VAL A 334 9.17 -1.69 10.62
C VAL A 334 8.18 -1.10 9.63
N SER A 335 7.11 -1.84 9.40
CA SER A 335 6.08 -1.50 8.42
C SER A 335 5.32 -0.21 8.77
N VAL A 336 4.92 0.58 7.78
CA VAL A 336 4.02 1.73 7.94
C VAL A 336 2.68 1.33 8.61
N ARG A 337 2.27 0.05 8.52
CA ARG A 337 1.13 -0.47 9.28
C ARG A 337 1.28 -0.29 10.79
N LEU A 338 2.51 -0.13 11.31
CA LEU A 338 2.74 0.20 12.70
C LEU A 338 2.20 1.59 13.01
N SER A 339 2.56 2.62 12.23
CA SER A 339 2.07 3.99 12.40
C SER A 339 0.55 4.07 12.30
N ILE A 340 -0.05 3.40 11.33
CA ILE A 340 -1.51 3.33 11.15
C ILE A 340 -2.17 2.75 12.41
N THR A 341 -1.73 1.58 12.85
CA THR A 341 -2.36 0.94 14.02
C THR A 341 -2.03 1.65 15.33
N ASN A 342 -0.88 2.32 15.43
CA ASN A 342 -0.58 3.15 16.58
C ASN A 342 -1.52 4.35 16.66
N LEU A 343 -1.78 5.05 15.54
CA LEU A 343 -2.74 6.16 15.51
C LEU A 343 -4.14 5.67 15.89
N GLU A 344 -4.61 4.57 15.28
CA GLU A 344 -5.91 3.98 15.62
C GLU A 344 -6.01 3.63 17.11
N ALA A 345 -4.95 3.06 17.72
CA ALA A 345 -4.92 2.70 19.14
C ALA A 345 -4.94 3.93 20.06
N VAL A 346 -4.14 4.94 19.73
CA VAL A 346 -4.06 6.19 20.51
C VAL A 346 -5.38 6.95 20.44
N VAL A 347 -6.01 7.05 19.27
CA VAL A 347 -7.33 7.68 19.09
C VAL A 347 -8.40 6.89 19.83
N ALA A 348 -8.39 5.56 19.76
CA ALA A 348 -9.33 4.73 20.52
C ALA A 348 -9.20 4.95 22.03
N ASN A 349 -7.97 5.13 22.54
CA ASN A 349 -7.76 5.45 23.96
C ASN A 349 -8.29 6.84 24.30
N ALA A 350 -8.06 7.84 23.45
CA ALA A 350 -8.60 9.19 23.62
C ALA A 350 -10.14 9.19 23.61
N ILE A 351 -10.77 8.45 22.72
CA ILE A 351 -12.24 8.24 22.71
C ILE A 351 -12.69 7.61 24.03
N ARG A 352 -12.05 6.54 24.47
CA ARG A 352 -12.37 5.87 25.75
C ARG A 352 -12.28 6.83 26.93
N ARG A 353 -11.26 7.68 26.97
CA ARG A 353 -11.04 8.70 28.00
C ARG A 353 -12.15 9.76 27.94
N ALA A 354 -12.42 10.32 26.75
CA ALA A 354 -13.45 11.34 26.56
C ALA A 354 -14.83 10.84 27.01
N LEU A 355 -15.20 9.61 26.64
CA LEU A 355 -16.46 9.00 27.08
C LEU A 355 -16.57 8.83 28.60
N ARG A 356 -15.44 8.51 29.29
CA ARG A 356 -15.41 8.37 30.76
C ARG A 356 -15.47 9.72 31.49
N SER A 357 -14.95 10.77 30.84
CA SER A 357 -14.94 12.13 31.39
C SER A 357 -16.12 12.97 30.91
N GLU A 358 -17.10 12.36 30.19
CA GLU A 358 -18.29 13.04 29.64
C GLU A 358 -17.92 14.21 28.72
N GLU A 359 -16.78 14.13 28.04
CA GLU A 359 -16.32 15.12 27.06
C GLU A 359 -16.96 14.87 25.69
N THR A 360 -17.22 15.92 24.92
CA THR A 360 -17.80 15.85 23.57
C THR A 360 -16.75 15.86 22.47
N VAL A 361 -15.48 16.10 22.84
CA VAL A 361 -14.35 16.13 21.90
C VAL A 361 -13.26 15.20 22.44
N ALA A 362 -12.86 14.22 21.63
CA ALA A 362 -11.75 13.33 21.93
C ALA A 362 -10.50 13.81 21.16
N VAL A 363 -9.47 14.20 21.90
CA VAL A 363 -8.16 14.61 21.37
C VAL A 363 -7.10 13.70 21.97
N PRO A 364 -6.26 13.03 21.14
CA PRO A 364 -5.12 12.26 21.62
C PRO A 364 -4.16 13.11 22.47
N ARG A 365 -3.64 12.52 23.57
CA ARG A 365 -2.67 13.14 24.48
C ARG A 365 -1.45 12.21 24.66
N VAL A 366 -0.39 12.72 25.23
CA VAL A 366 0.79 11.92 25.55
C VAL A 366 0.45 10.75 26.50
N SER A 367 -0.47 10.96 27.43
CA SER A 367 -0.99 9.89 28.29
C SER A 367 -1.67 8.74 27.52
N ASP A 368 -2.27 9.02 26.37
CA ASP A 368 -2.89 8.01 25.50
C ASP A 368 -1.86 7.14 24.75
N LEU A 369 -0.58 7.57 24.68
CA LEU A 369 0.49 6.79 24.03
C LEU A 369 0.78 5.45 24.69
N ALA A 370 0.34 5.24 25.93
CA ALA A 370 0.43 3.93 26.57
C ALA A 370 -0.28 2.82 25.76
N ALA A 371 -1.30 3.19 24.96
CA ALA A 371 -2.06 2.26 24.11
C ALA A 371 -1.20 1.65 22.98
N VAL A 372 -0.10 2.30 22.55
CA VAL A 372 0.75 1.77 21.47
C VAL A 372 1.52 0.52 21.87
N ALA A 373 1.67 0.24 23.16
CA ALA A 373 2.37 -0.97 23.61
C ALA A 373 1.75 -2.25 23.00
N ALA A 374 0.42 -2.33 22.97
CA ALA A 374 -0.29 -3.48 22.40
C ALA A 374 -0.17 -3.55 20.86
N SER A 375 -0.17 -2.40 20.16
CA SER A 375 -0.04 -2.35 18.71
C SER A 375 1.39 -2.56 18.24
N MET A 376 2.39 -2.22 19.05
CA MET A 376 3.81 -2.45 18.77
C MET A 376 4.21 -3.91 19.03
N SER A 377 3.68 -4.51 20.09
CA SER A 377 3.94 -5.92 20.43
C SER A 377 3.58 -6.85 19.26
N GLY A 378 4.52 -7.67 18.83
CA GLY A 378 4.34 -8.60 17.71
C GLY A 378 4.47 -8.00 16.30
N LYS A 379 4.63 -6.66 16.16
CA LYS A 379 4.98 -6.01 14.89
C LYS A 379 6.42 -5.54 14.82
N VAL A 380 7.05 -5.44 15.97
CA VAL A 380 8.44 -5.04 16.15
C VAL A 380 9.15 -6.19 16.84
N GLU A 381 10.21 -6.71 16.23
CA GLU A 381 11.02 -7.79 16.81
C GLU A 381 12.20 -7.15 17.57
N VAL A 382 12.21 -7.31 18.88
CA VAL A 382 13.29 -6.81 19.74
C VAL A 382 14.42 -7.84 19.77
N GLU A 383 15.65 -7.42 19.54
CA GLU A 383 16.85 -8.26 19.69
C GLU A 383 17.25 -8.37 21.18
N SER A 384 16.39 -8.98 21.98
CA SER A 384 16.62 -9.21 23.41
C SER A 384 16.33 -10.68 23.75
N LEU A 385 17.03 -11.19 24.75
CA LEU A 385 16.78 -12.52 25.32
C LEU A 385 15.86 -12.45 26.56
N ASP A 386 15.37 -11.26 26.90
CA ASP A 386 14.63 -10.98 28.13
C ASP A 386 13.37 -10.17 27.81
N GLU A 387 12.21 -10.77 27.98
CA GLU A 387 10.89 -10.16 27.68
C GLU A 387 10.62 -8.87 28.50
N ASP A 388 11.17 -8.75 29.70
CA ASP A 388 11.02 -7.54 30.53
C ASP A 388 11.74 -6.32 29.91
N ARG A 389 12.79 -6.56 29.14
CA ARG A 389 13.50 -5.51 28.40
C ARG A 389 12.76 -5.02 27.18
N ASP A 390 11.93 -5.83 26.58
CA ASP A 390 11.18 -5.46 25.38
C ASP A 390 10.26 -4.27 25.67
N ALA A 391 9.54 -4.29 26.80
CA ALA A 391 8.69 -3.19 27.21
C ALA A 391 9.48 -1.88 27.44
N GLU A 392 10.67 -1.97 28.05
CA GLU A 392 11.53 -0.80 28.27
C GLU A 392 12.05 -0.21 26.94
N ILE A 393 12.42 -1.07 25.98
CA ILE A 393 12.90 -0.62 24.67
C ILE A 393 11.79 0.11 23.93
N LEU A 394 10.58 -0.46 23.90
CA LEU A 394 9.42 0.16 23.28
C LEU A 394 9.07 1.51 23.93
N GLN A 395 9.09 1.59 25.25
CA GLN A 395 8.90 2.86 25.98
C GLN A 395 9.97 3.91 25.64
N ARG A 396 11.23 3.50 25.48
CA ARG A 396 12.30 4.42 25.07
C ARG A 396 12.10 4.96 23.66
N ILE A 397 11.61 4.12 22.72
CA ILE A 397 11.29 4.55 21.35
C ILE A 397 10.18 5.60 21.40
N VAL A 398 9.09 5.35 22.14
CA VAL A 398 8.01 6.32 22.32
C VAL A 398 8.51 7.62 22.95
N ALA A 399 9.32 7.53 23.99
CA ALA A 399 9.91 8.70 24.65
C ALA A 399 10.85 9.48 23.71
N SER A 400 11.62 8.79 22.87
CA SER A 400 12.47 9.42 21.85
C SER A 400 11.63 10.19 20.84
N ALA A 401 10.53 9.61 20.36
CA ALA A 401 9.62 10.27 19.42
C ALA A 401 8.97 11.53 20.02
N VAL A 402 8.46 11.45 21.25
CA VAL A 402 7.92 12.61 21.96
C VAL A 402 8.97 13.70 22.13
N LEU A 403 10.18 13.34 22.53
CA LEU A 403 11.28 14.31 22.69
C LEU A 403 11.71 14.94 21.36
N SER A 404 11.71 14.18 20.27
CA SER A 404 12.05 14.67 18.93
C SER A 404 11.06 15.75 18.50
N VAL A 405 9.75 15.45 18.55
CA VAL A 405 8.69 16.39 18.16
C VAL A 405 8.67 17.62 19.09
N PHE A 406 8.84 17.43 20.40
CA PHE A 406 8.94 18.54 21.34
C PHE A 406 10.08 19.50 20.97
N ARG A 407 11.26 18.98 20.63
CA ARG A 407 12.42 19.81 20.25
C ARG A 407 12.24 20.53 18.93
N GLU A 408 11.51 19.93 18.02
CA GLU A 408 11.23 20.49 16.70
C GLU A 408 10.20 21.61 16.78
N GLN A 409 9.08 21.38 17.51
CA GLN A 409 7.92 22.26 17.46
C GLN A 409 7.79 23.25 18.61
N VAL A 410 8.41 22.95 19.79
CA VAL A 410 8.32 23.85 20.94
C VAL A 410 9.56 24.76 21.01
N PRO A 411 9.41 26.10 20.87
CA PRO A 411 10.55 27.02 20.86
C PRO A 411 11.37 26.96 22.14
N GLY A 412 12.66 26.77 22.01
CA GLY A 412 13.59 26.65 23.17
C GLY A 412 13.61 27.88 24.09
N GLY A 413 13.23 29.06 23.57
CA GLY A 413 13.14 30.29 24.34
C GLY A 413 12.05 30.30 25.41
N THR A 414 11.00 29.46 25.27
CA THR A 414 9.89 29.37 26.23
C THR A 414 10.25 28.50 27.45
N HIS A 415 11.19 27.55 27.28
CA HIS A 415 11.50 26.53 28.29
C HIS A 415 11.95 27.11 29.63
N ARG A 416 12.74 28.19 29.60
CA ARG A 416 13.29 28.77 30.84
C ARG A 416 12.20 29.34 31.74
N ALA A 417 11.27 30.13 31.17
CA ALA A 417 10.17 30.72 31.92
C ALA A 417 9.26 29.65 32.55
N ILE A 418 9.02 28.54 31.79
CA ILE A 418 8.23 27.44 32.32
C ILE A 418 8.93 26.76 33.48
N VAL A 419 10.23 26.46 33.40
CA VAL A 419 10.99 25.83 34.50
C VAL A 419 11.05 26.73 35.74
N GLU A 420 11.29 28.03 35.57
CA GLU A 420 11.30 29.00 36.67
C GLU A 420 9.94 29.07 37.39
N ALA A 421 8.80 28.95 36.64
CA ALA A 421 7.48 28.87 37.27
C ALA A 421 7.27 27.61 38.11
N PHE A 422 7.89 26.49 37.77
CA PHE A 422 7.85 25.26 38.59
C PHE A 422 8.64 25.36 39.89
N ASP A 423 9.63 26.29 40.02
CA ASP A 423 10.34 26.51 41.28
C ASP A 423 9.45 27.12 42.37
N GLU A 424 8.38 27.79 41.96
CA GLU A 424 7.39 28.44 42.84
C GLU A 424 6.18 27.52 43.16
N HIS A 425 6.05 26.37 42.46
CA HIS A 425 4.89 25.46 42.60
C HIS A 425 5.29 24.08 43.14
N GLU A 426 4.42 23.48 43.95
CA GLU A 426 4.58 22.12 44.48
C GLU A 426 4.58 21.00 43.44
N GLY A 427 4.26 21.34 42.21
CA GLY A 427 4.17 20.44 41.05
C GLY A 427 2.76 20.32 40.46
N VAL A 428 2.69 19.91 39.20
CA VAL A 428 1.50 19.79 38.38
C VAL A 428 1.22 18.35 38.06
N SER A 429 -0.05 17.96 38.12
CA SER A 429 -0.50 16.61 37.76
C SER A 429 -1.19 16.61 36.40
N THR A 430 -0.91 15.57 35.60
CA THR A 430 -1.60 15.23 34.36
C THR A 430 -2.04 13.77 34.39
N GLY A 431 -2.93 13.36 33.50
CA GLY A 431 -3.30 11.95 33.41
C GLY A 431 -4.63 11.67 32.72
N GLU A 432 -4.90 10.37 32.50
CA GLU A 432 -6.09 9.88 31.82
C GLU A 432 -7.41 10.24 32.52
N ASP A 433 -7.41 10.47 33.82
CA ASP A 433 -8.58 10.81 34.63
C ASP A 433 -8.81 12.33 34.80
N MET A 434 -7.99 13.15 34.13
CA MET A 434 -8.14 14.59 34.09
C MET A 434 -8.92 15.07 32.88
N GLY A 435 -10.08 15.74 33.11
CA GLY A 435 -10.84 16.37 32.03
C GLY A 435 -10.11 17.58 31.43
N SER A 436 -10.40 17.89 30.17
CA SER A 436 -9.76 18.99 29.42
C SER A 436 -9.90 20.35 30.08
N ALA A 437 -11.02 20.61 30.73
CA ALA A 437 -11.24 21.88 31.46
C ALA A 437 -10.22 22.12 32.60
N ALA A 438 -9.74 21.05 33.25
CA ALA A 438 -8.76 21.17 34.31
C ALA A 438 -7.40 21.65 33.80
N TYR A 439 -7.02 21.28 32.56
CA TYR A 439 -5.80 21.80 31.94
C TYR A 439 -5.91 23.28 31.57
N ALA A 440 -7.08 23.75 31.17
CA ALA A 440 -7.30 25.17 30.93
C ALA A 440 -7.12 26.01 32.21
N VAL A 441 -7.64 25.51 33.36
CA VAL A 441 -7.45 26.14 34.66
C VAL A 441 -5.95 26.11 35.06
N LEU A 442 -5.29 24.97 34.86
CA LEU A 442 -3.85 24.82 35.14
C LEU A 442 -3.01 25.86 34.39
N VAL A 443 -3.31 26.09 33.10
CA VAL A 443 -2.59 27.07 32.28
C VAL A 443 -2.92 28.50 32.72
N ALA A 444 -4.19 28.82 33.02
CA ALA A 444 -4.60 30.16 33.38
C ALA A 444 -4.16 30.60 34.78
N ASP A 445 -4.25 29.72 35.76
CA ASP A 445 -4.15 30.05 37.18
C ASP A 445 -2.87 29.52 37.83
N GLU A 446 -2.36 28.34 37.41
CA GLU A 446 -1.22 27.73 38.07
C GLU A 446 0.09 28.02 37.33
N ILE A 447 0.17 27.80 36.02
CA ILE A 447 1.40 28.02 35.23
C ILE A 447 1.12 28.79 33.94
N PRO A 448 0.85 30.09 33.99
CA PRO A 448 0.62 30.90 32.79
C PRO A 448 1.86 30.94 31.84
N ALA A 449 3.03 30.59 32.34
CA ALA A 449 4.27 30.50 31.55
C ALA A 449 4.21 29.44 30.43
N LEU A 450 3.23 28.49 30.47
CA LEU A 450 2.99 27.53 29.41
C LEU A 450 2.39 28.16 28.14
N GLN A 451 1.61 29.26 28.28
CA GLN A 451 0.84 29.82 27.19
C GLN A 451 1.65 30.14 25.91
N PRO A 452 2.82 30.77 25.98
CA PRO A 452 3.62 31.04 24.76
C PRO A 452 4.11 29.78 24.03
N ALA A 453 4.33 28.68 24.76
CA ALA A 453 4.72 27.41 24.16
C ALA A 453 3.50 26.70 23.53
N ILE A 454 2.34 26.82 24.17
CA ILE A 454 1.05 26.31 23.63
C ILE A 454 0.70 27.08 22.35
N ASP A 455 0.75 28.42 22.39
CA ASP A 455 0.44 29.26 21.23
C ASP A 455 1.34 28.93 20.02
N ALA A 456 2.62 28.67 20.28
CA ALA A 456 3.56 28.28 19.23
C ALA A 456 3.26 26.89 18.66
N LEU A 457 2.86 25.93 19.52
CA LEU A 457 2.54 24.57 19.09
C LEU A 457 1.21 24.50 18.34
N LEU A 458 0.28 25.39 18.64
CA LEU A 458 -1.06 25.45 18.03
C LEU A 458 -1.17 26.50 16.90
N ALA A 459 -0.05 27.07 16.45
CA ALA A 459 -0.07 28.19 15.48
C ALA A 459 -0.70 27.81 14.15
N ASP A 460 -0.55 26.56 13.73
CA ASP A 460 -1.06 26.04 12.46
C ASP A 460 -2.28 25.10 12.66
N GLU A 461 -2.81 24.96 13.90
CA GLU A 461 -3.95 24.12 14.21
C GLU A 461 -5.28 24.87 14.00
N ASP A 462 -6.23 24.22 13.34
CA ASP A 462 -7.59 24.76 13.13
C ASP A 462 -8.42 24.78 14.43
N ASP A 463 -8.19 23.81 15.33
CA ASP A 463 -8.88 23.66 16.62
C ASP A 463 -7.94 24.03 17.78
N THR A 464 -8.30 25.04 18.54
CA THR A 464 -7.58 25.50 19.73
C THR A 464 -8.41 25.34 21.02
N GLY A 465 -9.41 24.45 20.98
CA GLY A 465 -10.30 24.21 22.12
C GLY A 465 -9.59 23.57 23.32
N PRO A 466 -10.26 23.50 24.49
CA PRO A 466 -9.65 23.03 25.74
C PRO A 466 -9.06 21.61 25.64
N ALA A 467 -9.63 20.76 24.78
CA ALA A 467 -9.14 19.39 24.58
C ALA A 467 -7.79 19.36 23.85
N VAL A 468 -7.59 20.24 22.86
CA VAL A 468 -6.31 20.40 22.14
C VAL A 468 -5.27 21.06 23.04
N VAL A 469 -5.64 22.07 23.83
CA VAL A 469 -4.78 22.68 24.84
C VAL A 469 -4.27 21.63 25.83
N ALA A 470 -5.14 20.73 26.31
CA ALA A 470 -4.74 19.66 27.21
C ALA A 470 -3.68 18.72 26.57
N SER A 471 -3.81 18.42 25.28
CA SER A 471 -2.84 17.63 24.53
C SER A 471 -1.50 18.35 24.42
N ALA A 472 -1.52 19.65 24.10
CA ALA A 472 -0.33 20.49 24.02
C ALA A 472 0.40 20.59 25.36
N VAL A 473 -0.32 20.78 26.47
CA VAL A 473 0.26 20.82 27.82
C VAL A 473 0.97 19.50 28.15
N GLU A 474 0.38 18.36 27.87
CA GLU A 474 1.02 17.07 28.13
C GLU A 474 2.29 16.90 27.30
N LEU A 475 2.29 17.30 26.01
CA LEU A 475 3.49 17.24 25.18
C LEU A 475 4.61 18.12 25.71
N ILE A 476 4.29 19.36 26.12
CA ILE A 476 5.28 20.29 26.65
C ILE A 476 5.89 19.78 27.96
N LEU A 477 5.06 19.33 28.90
CA LEU A 477 5.53 18.83 30.19
C LEU A 477 6.37 17.55 30.03
N GLU A 478 5.92 16.61 29.21
CA GLU A 478 6.68 15.40 28.95
C GLU A 478 8.01 15.70 28.24
N GLY A 479 8.00 16.59 27.25
CA GLY A 479 9.20 17.04 26.55
C GLY A 479 10.22 17.72 27.48
N LEU A 480 9.76 18.55 28.42
CA LEU A 480 10.62 19.16 29.45
C LEU A 480 11.19 18.09 30.40
N HIS A 481 10.40 17.07 30.78
CA HIS A 481 10.89 15.95 31.57
C HIS A 481 11.96 15.15 30.81
N LEU A 482 11.66 14.73 29.58
CA LEU A 482 12.58 13.94 28.75
C LEU A 482 13.87 14.72 28.40
N SER A 483 13.79 16.05 28.32
CA SER A 483 14.97 16.94 28.19
C SER A 483 15.71 17.19 29.52
N LYS A 484 15.30 16.50 30.61
CA LYS A 484 15.89 16.58 31.95
C LYS A 484 15.77 17.96 32.60
N ARG A 485 14.70 18.71 32.28
CA ARG A 485 14.44 20.02 32.89
C ARG A 485 13.43 19.95 34.04
N LEU A 486 12.51 18.97 33.99
CA LEU A 486 11.57 18.66 35.07
C LEU A 486 11.75 17.22 35.56
N ASN A 487 11.35 16.96 36.78
CA ASN A 487 11.20 15.61 37.33
C ASN A 487 9.76 15.14 37.11
N LYS A 488 9.56 13.85 36.77
CA LYS A 488 8.26 13.19 36.63
C LYS A 488 8.17 12.05 37.64
N HIS A 489 7.09 12.01 38.38
CA HIS A 489 6.75 10.93 39.31
C HIS A 489 5.41 10.31 38.82
N ALA A 490 5.44 9.03 38.49
CA ALA A 490 4.22 8.29 38.14
C ALA A 490 3.45 7.95 39.44
N ALA A 491 2.15 8.23 39.45
CA ALA A 491 1.24 7.95 40.57
C ALA A 491 -0.05 7.33 40.05
N GLY A 492 -0.01 6.03 39.70
CA GLY A 492 -1.12 5.33 39.09
C GLY A 492 -1.45 5.89 37.68
N PRO A 493 -2.71 6.32 37.42
CA PRO A 493 -3.12 6.89 36.13
C PRO A 493 -2.65 8.33 35.94
N ARG A 494 -1.98 8.93 36.94
CA ARG A 494 -1.49 10.30 36.92
C ARG A 494 0.02 10.35 36.89
N ALA A 495 0.54 11.38 36.27
CA ALA A 495 1.94 11.80 36.33
C ALA A 495 2.03 13.16 37.03
N ARG A 496 2.96 13.33 37.96
CA ARG A 496 3.24 14.61 38.62
C ARG A 496 4.58 15.14 38.17
N TYR A 497 4.60 16.34 37.64
CA TYR A 497 5.78 17.06 37.21
C TYR A 497 6.19 18.07 38.28
N GLN A 498 7.47 18.18 38.56
CA GLN A 498 8.04 19.06 39.60
C GLN A 498 9.36 19.67 39.14
N ALA A 499 9.73 20.78 39.77
CA ALA A 499 11.08 21.34 39.60
C ALA A 499 12.15 20.30 39.82
N ARG A 500 13.24 20.42 39.11
CA ARG A 500 14.40 19.57 39.31
C ARG A 500 15.28 20.11 40.43
N THR A 501 15.22 19.46 41.58
CA THR A 501 16.15 19.75 42.73
C THR A 501 17.56 19.36 42.38
#